data_c89fadc1c654de62183185b4b01b8b4b
#
_entry.id   c89fadc1c654de62183185b4b01b8b4b
#
_cell.length_a   1.000
_cell.length_b   1.000
_cell.length_c   1.000
_cell.angle_alpha   90.00
_cell.angle_beta   90.00
_cell.angle_gamma   90.00
#
_symmetry.space_group_name_H-M   'P 1'
#
loop_
_entity.id
_entity.type
_entity.pdbx_description
1 polymer ?
#
loop_
_entity_poly.entity_id
_entity_poly.type
_entity_poly.pdbx_seq_one_letter_code
_entity_poly.pdbx_strand_id
1 'polypeptide(L)'
;MAKRDPWVSRTNLSKHAGALRVSLFVALGLSHLACGGTVISQSDADGGASGAGAGGATTTTGGEGPLIFGGAPNGGGPVTAGAGGESNRAILCTSPTVNQLNGLVSCAEGIVHRPKALKCALPPMVDIGVGGSTSAEAGAAGVDGTCDFDSQCSDIPLGYCDNDPFINGPWAEAKCKSGCLQDSDCGSGICQCDGSATGGKCVTALCKVDANCGADSLCARYSDVCGPGGFACLHAADECWSSKDCQGGSCSFSGSFYCNNAVCGRPFLVDSAPRLAPIEARADWRDATTPDLTGLTALQRATLAAHWSRLGQMEHASIAAFARFNLQLLSLGAPGELIEACNQALVDETAHTRLCFALASQYGGTRVGPGKLEVRDCFEDMSLTAILKLVIREGCIGETVAALEAVEAAARATDPAVKAALLRIARDEQSHAELAFKFLNWGLAHSSPRARRELADMAEQQLEEFEYAAFEAVSAPSDPQLAAHGVLDASALRAVHLSAAGEVVRPLLLASFQNHSAELV
;
A
#
# COMPACT_ATOMS: atom_id res chain seq x y z
N MET A 1 -25.89 -27.09 11.00
CA MET A 1 -25.45 -25.74 10.57
C MET A 1 -25.16 -24.93 11.83
N ALA A 2 -23.92 -24.94 12.29
CA ALA A 2 -23.49 -24.13 13.42
C ALA A 2 -23.07 -22.76 12.86
N LYS A 3 -23.77 -21.70 13.25
CA LYS A 3 -23.37 -20.33 12.98
C LYS A 3 -22.03 -20.13 13.71
N ARG A 4 -20.94 -19.95 12.99
CA ARG A 4 -19.67 -19.50 13.58
C ARG A 4 -19.87 -18.09 14.11
N ASP A 5 -19.59 -17.94 15.39
CA ASP A 5 -19.73 -16.69 16.12
C ASP A 5 -18.71 -15.66 15.58
N PRO A 6 -19.12 -14.49 15.06
CA PRO A 6 -18.19 -13.45 14.58
C PRO A 6 -17.20 -12.97 15.66
N TRP A 7 -17.50 -13.22 16.93
CA TRP A 7 -16.66 -12.85 18.08
C TRP A 7 -15.38 -13.67 18.21
N VAL A 8 -15.34 -14.92 17.73
CA VAL A 8 -14.16 -15.80 17.88
C VAL A 8 -12.99 -15.32 16.99
N SER A 9 -13.27 -14.73 15.83
CA SER A 9 -12.24 -14.17 14.94
C SER A 9 -11.61 -12.89 15.53
N ARG A 10 -12.43 -11.98 16.05
CA ARG A 10 -11.96 -10.71 16.65
C ARG A 10 -11.06 -10.90 17.88
N THR A 11 -11.35 -11.90 18.73
CA THR A 11 -10.55 -12.15 19.95
C THR A 11 -9.14 -12.63 19.64
N ASN A 12 -8.91 -13.33 18.53
CA ASN A 12 -7.57 -13.78 18.13
C ASN A 12 -6.76 -12.66 17.51
N LEU A 13 -7.35 -11.87 16.61
CA LEU A 13 -6.70 -10.73 15.99
C LEU A 13 -6.27 -9.68 17.02
N SER A 14 -7.16 -9.29 17.95
CA SER A 14 -6.82 -8.35 19.04
C SER A 14 -5.72 -8.88 19.97
N LYS A 15 -5.63 -10.20 20.17
CA LYS A 15 -4.49 -10.79 20.91
C LYS A 15 -3.18 -10.65 20.14
N HIS A 16 -3.18 -10.87 18.83
CA HIS A 16 -2.00 -10.71 17.99
C HIS A 16 -1.57 -9.25 17.92
N ALA A 17 -2.50 -8.32 17.72
CA ALA A 17 -2.24 -6.89 17.74
C ALA A 17 -1.69 -6.44 19.10
N GLY A 18 -2.28 -6.93 20.20
CA GLY A 18 -1.79 -6.67 21.56
C GLY A 18 -0.38 -7.22 21.79
N ALA A 19 -0.08 -8.43 21.33
CA ALA A 19 1.25 -9.03 21.42
C ALA A 19 2.29 -8.24 20.60
N LEU A 20 1.97 -7.89 19.38
CA LEU A 20 2.83 -7.06 18.51
C LEU A 20 3.09 -5.71 19.16
N ARG A 21 2.06 -5.03 19.65
CA ARG A 21 2.21 -3.76 20.37
C ARG A 21 3.15 -3.88 21.57
N VAL A 22 2.96 -4.88 22.41
CA VAL A 22 3.84 -5.10 23.60
C VAL A 22 5.28 -5.34 23.15
N SER A 23 5.51 -6.17 22.13
CA SER A 23 6.83 -6.43 21.58
C SER A 23 7.51 -5.13 21.13
N LEU A 24 6.80 -4.30 20.36
CA LEU A 24 7.31 -3.02 19.86
C LEU A 24 7.56 -2.01 21.01
N PHE A 25 6.67 -1.92 22.01
CA PHE A 25 6.92 -1.06 23.18
C PHE A 25 8.18 -1.47 23.94
N VAL A 26 8.40 -2.78 24.14
CA VAL A 26 9.60 -3.31 24.80
C VAL A 26 10.85 -3.01 23.98
N ALA A 27 10.82 -3.29 22.69
CA ALA A 27 11.95 -3.06 21.78
C ALA A 27 12.37 -1.59 21.68
N LEU A 28 11.41 -0.68 21.88
CA LEU A 28 11.62 0.77 21.83
C LEU A 28 11.95 1.40 23.19
N GLY A 29 11.90 0.63 24.28
CA GLY A 29 12.09 1.16 25.64
C GLY A 29 11.02 2.20 26.05
N LEU A 30 9.84 2.18 25.42
CA LEU A 30 8.76 3.12 25.70
C LEU A 30 8.02 2.70 26.98
N SER A 31 7.75 3.65 27.88
CA SER A 31 6.98 3.39 29.10
C SER A 31 5.53 3.09 28.75
N HIS A 32 4.98 1.98 29.26
CA HIS A 32 3.55 1.71 29.16
C HIS A 32 2.78 2.77 29.96
N LEU A 33 2.05 3.64 29.29
CA LEU A 33 0.94 4.37 29.90
C LEU A 33 -0.18 3.35 30.14
N ALA A 34 -0.22 2.82 31.37
CA ALA A 34 -1.18 1.81 31.79
C ALA A 34 -2.58 2.40 31.84
N CYS A 35 -3.43 2.10 30.89
CA CYS A 35 -4.86 2.01 31.13
C CYS A 35 -5.17 0.59 31.62
N GLY A 36 -5.57 0.51 32.88
CA GLY A 36 -5.87 -0.60 33.76
C GLY A 36 -6.15 -1.98 33.16
N GLY A 37 -5.25 -2.91 33.40
CA GLY A 37 -5.46 -4.33 33.25
C GLY A 37 -4.41 -5.06 34.08
N THR A 38 -4.84 -5.74 35.14
CA THR A 38 -4.02 -6.44 36.14
C THR A 38 -3.16 -7.51 35.43
N VAL A 39 -1.84 -7.36 35.49
CA VAL A 39 -0.88 -8.41 35.09
C VAL A 39 -0.60 -9.28 36.32
N ILE A 40 -0.97 -10.54 36.24
CA ILE A 40 -0.53 -11.55 37.20
C ILE A 40 0.90 -11.96 36.80
N SER A 41 1.87 -11.57 37.58
CA SER A 41 3.24 -12.05 37.49
C SER A 41 3.34 -13.45 38.10
N GLN A 42 3.69 -14.45 37.30
CA GLN A 42 4.22 -15.71 37.81
C GLN A 42 5.73 -15.71 37.61
N SER A 43 6.43 -15.63 38.70
CA SER A 43 7.86 -15.91 38.81
C SER A 43 8.02 -17.38 39.05
N ASP A 44 8.80 -18.08 38.26
CA ASP A 44 9.50 -19.29 38.67
C ASP A 44 10.92 -19.27 38.15
N ALA A 45 11.82 -19.34 39.11
CA ALA A 45 13.25 -19.48 38.93
C ALA A 45 13.62 -20.97 38.82
N ASP A 46 14.71 -21.20 38.11
CA ASP A 46 15.79 -22.20 38.31
C ASP A 46 16.47 -22.44 36.97
N GLY A 47 17.76 -22.22 36.77
CA GLY A 47 18.88 -22.75 37.51
C GLY A 47 19.61 -23.74 36.64
N GLY A 48 20.87 -23.46 36.19
CA GLY A 48 21.75 -24.51 35.72
C GLY A 48 22.62 -24.18 34.47
N ALA A 49 23.70 -23.78 34.70
CA ALA A 49 25.15 -23.84 34.39
C ALA A 49 25.63 -24.61 33.13
N SER A 50 26.55 -23.92 32.43
CA SER A 50 27.84 -24.38 31.88
C SER A 50 27.93 -25.37 30.73
N GLY A 51 28.74 -24.96 29.73
CA GLY A 51 29.39 -25.86 28.78
C GLY A 51 30.12 -25.12 27.66
N ALA A 52 31.38 -24.83 27.91
CA ALA A 52 32.31 -24.31 26.88
C ALA A 52 32.75 -25.43 25.93
N GLY A 53 32.95 -25.11 24.66
CA GLY A 53 33.57 -26.01 23.69
C GLY A 53 34.09 -25.22 22.50
N ALA A 54 35.40 -25.05 22.46
CA ALA A 54 36.19 -24.42 21.40
C ALA A 54 36.43 -25.39 20.23
N GLY A 55 36.66 -24.80 19.05
CA GLY A 55 37.60 -25.38 18.11
C GLY A 55 37.13 -25.55 16.67
N GLY A 56 37.89 -24.91 15.76
CA GLY A 56 38.13 -25.47 14.45
C GLY A 56 37.97 -24.56 13.25
N ALA A 57 38.94 -23.72 13.01
CA ALA A 57 39.19 -23.06 11.71
C ALA A 57 39.70 -24.08 10.70
N THR A 58 39.18 -24.06 9.47
CA THR A 58 39.92 -24.53 8.29
C THR A 58 39.66 -23.62 7.11
N THR A 59 40.73 -22.96 6.73
CA THR A 59 40.90 -22.24 5.48
C THR A 59 41.02 -23.20 4.30
N THR A 60 40.40 -22.93 3.19
CA THR A 60 40.87 -23.34 1.87
C THR A 60 40.67 -22.25 0.83
N THR A 61 41.79 -21.94 0.24
CA THR A 61 42.07 -20.99 -0.83
C THR A 61 41.68 -21.53 -2.20
N GLY A 62 41.28 -20.60 -3.10
CA GLY A 62 41.78 -20.62 -4.47
C GLY A 62 40.78 -20.99 -5.57
N GLY A 63 40.72 -20.14 -6.56
CA GLY A 63 40.31 -20.52 -7.90
C GLY A 63 39.62 -19.41 -8.71
N GLU A 64 40.44 -18.49 -9.26
CA GLU A 64 40.03 -17.61 -10.36
C GLU A 64 39.89 -18.39 -11.66
N GLY A 65 38.90 -18.05 -12.49
CA GLY A 65 38.80 -18.49 -13.88
C GLY A 65 37.88 -17.58 -14.69
N PRO A 66 38.22 -17.25 -15.93
CA PRO A 66 37.83 -16.00 -16.54
C PRO A 66 36.49 -15.99 -17.27
N LEU A 67 35.94 -14.76 -17.37
CA LEU A 67 34.76 -14.38 -18.17
C LEU A 67 35.04 -14.54 -19.67
N ILE A 68 34.17 -15.21 -20.39
CA ILE A 68 34.08 -15.16 -21.85
C ILE A 68 32.76 -14.57 -22.26
N PHE A 69 32.82 -13.44 -22.98
CA PHE A 69 31.71 -12.85 -23.71
C PHE A 69 31.45 -13.62 -25.00
N GLY A 70 30.20 -13.91 -25.29
CA GLY A 70 29.81 -14.50 -26.58
C GLY A 70 28.37 -14.15 -26.93
N GLY A 71 28.22 -13.45 -28.03
CA GLY A 71 27.14 -12.73 -28.62
C GLY A 71 25.87 -13.52 -28.96
N ALA A 72 24.83 -12.73 -29.20
CA ALA A 72 23.53 -13.11 -29.74
C ALA A 72 23.63 -13.66 -31.18
N PRO A 73 22.60 -14.36 -31.68
CA PRO A 73 21.68 -13.65 -32.57
C PRO A 73 20.18 -14.02 -32.49
N ASN A 74 19.42 -13.03 -32.88
CA ASN A 74 18.05 -12.96 -33.36
C ASN A 74 17.35 -14.27 -33.81
N GLY A 75 16.08 -14.41 -33.39
CA GLY A 75 15.14 -15.34 -33.97
C GLY A 75 13.73 -15.08 -33.44
N GLY A 76 13.03 -14.14 -34.09
CA GLY A 76 11.61 -13.91 -33.81
C GLY A 76 10.76 -15.01 -34.44
N GLY A 77 9.81 -15.52 -33.68
CA GLY A 77 8.69 -16.30 -34.14
C GLY A 77 7.45 -15.93 -33.37
N PRO A 78 6.29 -15.73 -34.00
CA PRO A 78 5.10 -15.31 -33.30
C PRO A 78 4.55 -16.46 -32.45
N VAL A 79 4.39 -16.22 -31.17
CA VAL A 79 3.67 -17.13 -30.27
C VAL A 79 2.18 -16.92 -30.54
N THR A 80 1.56 -17.89 -31.16
CA THR A 80 0.10 -17.96 -31.29
C THR A 80 -0.52 -18.05 -29.91
N ALA A 81 -1.31 -17.04 -29.53
CA ALA A 81 -2.18 -17.07 -28.39
C ALA A 81 -3.13 -18.26 -28.50
N GLY A 82 -3.11 -19.14 -27.49
CA GLY A 82 -4.08 -20.20 -27.33
C GLY A 82 -5.47 -19.56 -27.15
N ALA A 83 -6.42 -20.00 -27.98
CA ALA A 83 -7.81 -19.61 -27.93
C ALA A 83 -8.44 -20.00 -26.58
N GLY A 84 -8.48 -19.08 -25.64
CA GLY A 84 -9.44 -19.08 -24.54
C GLY A 84 -10.78 -18.65 -25.11
N GLY A 85 -11.85 -19.38 -24.79
CA GLY A 85 -13.17 -19.16 -25.33
C GLY A 85 -13.63 -17.69 -25.19
N GLU A 86 -14.02 -17.08 -26.30
CA GLU A 86 -14.67 -15.77 -26.34
C GLU A 86 -15.97 -15.84 -25.54
N SER A 87 -15.93 -15.35 -24.30
CA SER A 87 -17.17 -14.97 -23.63
C SER A 87 -17.62 -13.65 -24.26
N ASN A 88 -18.63 -13.74 -25.11
CA ASN A 88 -19.32 -12.60 -25.76
C ASN A 88 -20.11 -11.82 -24.67
N ARG A 89 -19.42 -11.29 -23.66
CA ARG A 89 -20.00 -10.57 -22.54
C ARG A 89 -19.95 -9.08 -22.90
N ALA A 90 -21.07 -8.52 -23.32
CA ALA A 90 -21.19 -7.07 -23.51
C ALA A 90 -21.12 -6.38 -22.12
N ILE A 91 -20.40 -5.25 -22.04
CA ILE A 91 -20.43 -4.43 -20.83
C ILE A 91 -21.86 -3.92 -20.63
N LEU A 92 -22.46 -4.31 -19.51
CA LEU A 92 -23.80 -3.90 -19.14
C LEU A 92 -23.70 -2.70 -18.19
N CYS A 93 -24.41 -1.62 -18.53
CA CYS A 93 -24.65 -0.50 -17.64
C CYS A 93 -26.15 -0.39 -17.45
N THR A 94 -26.68 -1.04 -16.41
CA THR A 94 -28.11 -1.01 -16.11
C THR A 94 -28.43 0.13 -15.14
N SER A 95 -29.65 0.67 -15.24
CA SER A 95 -30.13 1.78 -14.39
C SER A 95 -29.11 2.94 -14.26
N PRO A 96 -28.62 3.50 -15.38
CA PRO A 96 -27.61 4.54 -15.33
C PRO A 96 -28.11 5.80 -14.60
N THR A 97 -27.33 6.30 -13.67
CA THR A 97 -27.57 7.59 -12.99
C THR A 97 -26.46 8.57 -13.36
N VAL A 98 -26.85 9.77 -13.77
CA VAL A 98 -25.91 10.83 -14.16
C VAL A 98 -25.69 11.77 -13.00
N ASN A 99 -24.44 11.93 -12.58
CA ASN A 99 -24.06 12.99 -11.66
C ASN A 99 -24.03 14.33 -12.42
N GLN A 100 -24.97 15.22 -12.09
CA GLN A 100 -25.14 16.51 -12.78
C GLN A 100 -23.95 17.45 -12.58
N LEU A 101 -23.16 17.26 -11.54
CA LEU A 101 -22.04 18.12 -11.20
C LEU A 101 -20.81 17.80 -12.07
N ASN A 102 -20.46 16.52 -12.22
CA ASN A 102 -19.26 16.08 -12.92
C ASN A 102 -19.51 15.30 -14.21
N GLY A 103 -20.77 15.02 -14.54
CA GLY A 103 -21.17 14.32 -15.77
C GLY A 103 -20.82 12.83 -15.80
N LEU A 104 -20.34 12.26 -14.70
CA LEU A 104 -20.07 10.84 -14.60
C LEU A 104 -21.39 10.04 -14.55
N VAL A 105 -21.36 8.88 -15.16
CA VAL A 105 -22.50 7.94 -15.15
C VAL A 105 -22.15 6.76 -14.26
N SER A 106 -23.00 6.48 -13.28
CA SER A 106 -22.90 5.32 -12.41
C SER A 106 -23.92 4.27 -12.80
N CYS A 107 -23.49 3.05 -13.01
CA CYS A 107 -24.31 1.88 -13.37
C CYS A 107 -24.65 1.05 -12.11
N ALA A 108 -25.74 0.29 -12.16
CA ALA A 108 -26.12 -0.61 -11.05
C ALA A 108 -25.04 -1.68 -10.77
N GLU A 109 -24.27 -2.06 -11.76
CA GLU A 109 -23.13 -2.99 -11.66
C GLU A 109 -21.94 -2.40 -10.89
N GLY A 110 -21.97 -1.10 -10.59
CA GLY A 110 -20.89 -0.39 -9.87
C GLY A 110 -19.86 0.26 -10.79
N ILE A 111 -20.02 0.14 -12.11
CA ILE A 111 -19.18 0.85 -13.07
C ILE A 111 -19.48 2.35 -12.95
N VAL A 112 -18.42 3.16 -12.89
CA VAL A 112 -18.49 4.61 -13.02
C VAL A 112 -17.70 5.00 -14.26
N HIS A 113 -18.35 5.61 -15.26
CA HIS A 113 -17.70 5.93 -16.53
C HIS A 113 -18.02 7.36 -16.98
N ARG A 114 -17.24 7.85 -17.96
CA ARG A 114 -17.30 9.22 -18.44
C ARG A 114 -17.71 9.28 -19.92
N PRO A 115 -19.02 9.42 -20.22
CA PRO A 115 -19.49 9.41 -21.61
C PRO A 115 -19.10 10.67 -22.39
N LYS A 116 -18.93 11.81 -21.70
CA LYS A 116 -18.54 13.09 -22.34
C LYS A 116 -17.77 13.98 -21.39
N ALA A 117 -16.92 14.84 -21.95
CA ALA A 117 -16.25 15.90 -21.19
C ALA A 117 -17.26 16.96 -20.73
N LEU A 118 -17.06 17.48 -19.52
CA LEU A 118 -17.86 18.57 -18.95
C LEU A 118 -16.92 19.74 -18.65
N LYS A 119 -17.42 20.98 -18.80
CA LYS A 119 -16.75 22.18 -18.28
C LYS A 119 -17.29 22.45 -16.88
N CYS A 120 -16.41 22.68 -15.93
CA CYS A 120 -16.78 23.00 -14.56
C CYS A 120 -17.28 24.44 -14.48
N ALA A 121 -18.37 24.63 -13.76
CA ALA A 121 -18.88 25.96 -13.44
C ALA A 121 -18.30 26.39 -12.09
N LEU A 122 -17.76 27.60 -12.03
CA LEU A 122 -17.46 28.22 -10.74
C LEU A 122 -18.78 28.61 -10.07
N PRO A 123 -18.92 28.43 -8.75
CA PRO A 123 -20.08 28.95 -8.03
C PRO A 123 -20.16 30.47 -8.21
N PRO A 124 -21.37 31.06 -8.26
CA PRO A 124 -21.50 32.52 -8.32
C PRO A 124 -20.80 33.11 -7.11
N MET A 125 -19.91 34.08 -7.33
CA MET A 125 -19.29 34.81 -6.23
C MET A 125 -20.40 35.48 -5.41
N VAL A 126 -20.61 34.97 -4.22
CA VAL A 126 -21.46 35.63 -3.23
C VAL A 126 -20.65 36.82 -2.74
N ASP A 127 -21.09 38.02 -3.09
CA ASP A 127 -20.53 39.26 -2.60
C ASP A 127 -20.81 39.29 -1.08
N ILE A 128 -19.90 38.71 -0.30
CA ILE A 128 -19.97 38.78 1.16
C ILE A 128 -19.52 40.19 1.50
N GLY A 129 -20.52 41.06 1.67
CA GLY A 129 -20.32 42.42 2.11
C GLY A 129 -19.30 42.49 3.26
N VAL A 130 -18.35 43.36 3.10
CA VAL A 130 -17.25 43.64 4.02
C VAL A 130 -17.79 43.91 5.42
N GLY A 131 -17.84 42.85 6.25
CA GLY A 131 -18.00 42.93 7.69
C GLY A 131 -16.70 42.45 8.32
N GLY A 132 -15.92 43.39 8.82
CA GLY A 132 -14.61 43.12 9.39
C GLY A 132 -14.64 42.06 10.48
N SER A 133 -13.76 41.10 10.41
CA SER A 133 -13.30 40.35 11.57
C SER A 133 -11.95 39.73 11.28
N THR A 134 -10.98 40.18 12.04
CA THR A 134 -9.79 39.49 12.55
C THR A 134 -9.10 38.49 11.62
N SER A 135 -7.95 38.89 11.16
CA SER A 135 -6.84 38.15 10.62
C SER A 135 -6.66 36.78 11.32
N ALA A 136 -7.25 35.73 10.78
CA ALA A 136 -6.57 34.45 10.79
C ALA A 136 -5.42 34.60 9.78
N GLU A 137 -4.19 34.59 10.25
CA GLU A 137 -3.01 34.56 9.39
C GLU A 137 -3.17 33.35 8.47
N ALA A 138 -3.43 33.58 7.19
CA ALA A 138 -3.31 32.57 6.17
C ALA A 138 -1.84 32.16 6.17
N GLY A 139 -1.52 31.03 6.78
CA GLY A 139 -0.20 30.47 6.72
C GLY A 139 0.13 30.24 5.25
N ALA A 140 1.28 30.73 4.79
CA ALA A 140 1.75 30.39 3.46
C ALA A 140 1.93 28.87 3.36
N ALA A 141 1.72 28.31 2.15
CA ALA A 141 2.08 26.91 1.88
C ALA A 141 3.52 26.63 2.36
N GLY A 142 3.75 25.41 2.83
CA GLY A 142 5.10 24.97 3.21
C GLY A 142 6.10 25.21 2.09
N VAL A 143 7.39 25.25 2.41
CA VAL A 143 8.49 25.54 1.47
C VAL A 143 8.54 24.50 0.33
N ASP A 144 7.91 23.33 0.54
CA ASP A 144 7.78 22.17 -0.36
C ASP A 144 6.41 22.10 -1.07
N GLY A 145 5.55 23.11 -0.87
CA GLY A 145 4.21 23.17 -1.43
C GLY A 145 3.16 22.33 -0.70
N THR A 146 3.48 21.77 0.48
CA THR A 146 2.50 21.07 1.34
C THR A 146 1.50 22.04 1.95
N CYS A 147 0.28 21.56 2.21
CA CYS A 147 -0.82 22.35 2.71
C CYS A 147 -1.75 21.54 3.61
N ASP A 148 -2.48 22.25 4.48
CA ASP A 148 -3.55 21.69 5.30
C ASP A 148 -4.93 22.19 4.86
N PHE A 149 -4.97 23.39 4.22
CA PHE A 149 -6.20 24.06 3.82
C PHE A 149 -6.03 24.79 2.48
N ASP A 150 -7.11 24.89 1.70
CA ASP A 150 -7.15 25.58 0.41
C ASP A 150 -6.63 27.03 0.47
N SER A 151 -6.84 27.72 1.60
CA SER A 151 -6.38 29.09 1.80
C SER A 151 -4.85 29.26 1.75
N GLN A 152 -4.10 28.20 2.00
CA GLN A 152 -2.64 28.18 1.89
C GLN A 152 -2.15 28.13 0.43
N CYS A 153 -3.03 27.77 -0.50
CA CYS A 153 -2.74 27.62 -1.93
C CYS A 153 -3.19 28.83 -2.77
N SER A 154 -3.41 29.97 -2.14
CA SER A 154 -3.94 31.21 -2.78
C SER A 154 -3.04 31.77 -3.88
N ASP A 155 -1.75 31.46 -3.88
CA ASP A 155 -0.78 31.91 -4.88
C ASP A 155 -0.86 31.11 -6.19
N ILE A 156 -1.62 30.02 -6.21
CA ILE A 156 -1.83 29.17 -7.38
C ILE A 156 -3.21 29.49 -7.99
N PRO A 157 -3.32 29.68 -9.31
CA PRO A 157 -4.61 29.91 -9.96
C PRO A 157 -5.59 28.78 -9.67
N LEU A 158 -6.76 29.08 -9.09
CA LEU A 158 -7.72 28.10 -8.61
C LEU A 158 -7.08 27.11 -7.62
N GLY A 159 -6.11 27.56 -6.81
CA GLY A 159 -5.34 26.72 -5.92
C GLY A 159 -6.20 26.09 -4.82
N TYR A 160 -5.94 24.81 -4.57
CA TYR A 160 -6.56 24.03 -3.50
C TYR A 160 -5.52 23.09 -2.86
N CYS A 161 -5.80 22.72 -1.64
CA CYS A 161 -5.02 21.71 -0.93
C CYS A 161 -5.56 20.33 -1.29
N ASP A 162 -4.79 19.57 -2.07
CA ASP A 162 -5.25 18.29 -2.58
C ASP A 162 -4.89 17.16 -1.60
N ASN A 163 -5.87 16.75 -0.84
CA ASN A 163 -5.83 15.63 0.10
C ASN A 163 -6.73 14.46 -0.34
N ASP A 164 -7.18 14.44 -1.61
CA ASP A 164 -8.09 13.42 -2.10
C ASP A 164 -7.35 12.08 -2.34
N PRO A 165 -7.63 11.03 -1.54
CA PRO A 165 -6.94 9.74 -1.65
C PRO A 165 -7.23 9.02 -2.97
N PHE A 166 -8.35 9.31 -3.64
CA PHE A 166 -8.64 8.76 -4.96
C PHE A 166 -7.71 9.35 -6.03
N ILE A 167 -7.39 10.65 -5.93
CA ILE A 167 -6.58 11.34 -6.94
C ILE A 167 -5.10 11.05 -6.73
N ASN A 168 -4.66 11.04 -5.48
CA ASN A 168 -3.25 10.95 -5.11
C ASN A 168 -2.84 9.57 -4.58
N GLY A 169 -3.81 8.72 -4.26
CA GLY A 169 -3.60 7.49 -3.51
C GLY A 169 -3.68 7.70 -2.00
N PRO A 170 -3.95 6.64 -1.25
CA PRO A 170 -4.19 6.71 0.21
C PRO A 170 -2.97 7.15 1.03
N TRP A 171 -1.81 7.27 0.39
CA TRP A 171 -0.54 7.57 1.04
C TRP A 171 0.06 8.93 0.63
N ALA A 172 -0.65 9.72 -0.18
CA ALA A 172 -0.13 10.99 -0.68
C ALA A 172 -0.24 12.10 0.35
N GLU A 173 0.78 12.94 0.43
CA GLU A 173 0.71 14.19 1.19
C GLU A 173 -0.18 15.20 0.48
N ALA A 174 -0.94 15.95 1.25
CA ALA A 174 -1.71 17.06 0.72
C ALA A 174 -0.75 18.15 0.17
N LYS A 175 -0.90 18.48 -1.09
CA LYS A 175 -0.08 19.49 -1.77
C LYS A 175 -0.96 20.52 -2.45
N CYS A 176 -0.47 21.75 -2.50
CA CYS A 176 -1.13 22.77 -3.28
C CYS A 176 -1.12 22.43 -4.76
N LYS A 177 -2.30 22.30 -5.33
CA LYS A 177 -2.51 22.05 -6.76
C LYS A 177 -3.38 23.12 -7.39
N SER A 178 -3.23 23.28 -8.70
CA SER A 178 -4.14 24.10 -9.48
C SER A 178 -5.43 23.37 -9.74
N GLY A 179 -6.56 23.98 -9.48
CA GLY A 179 -7.85 23.51 -9.93
C GLY A 179 -7.99 23.57 -11.45
N CYS A 180 -9.08 23.08 -11.97
CA CYS A 180 -9.34 23.02 -13.40
C CYS A 180 -10.79 23.38 -13.73
N LEU A 181 -11.00 23.91 -14.93
CA LEU A 181 -12.33 24.15 -15.49
C LEU A 181 -12.66 23.22 -16.66
N GLN A 182 -11.66 22.64 -17.28
CA GLN A 182 -11.78 21.75 -18.43
C GLN A 182 -10.57 20.81 -18.54
N ASP A 183 -10.68 19.76 -19.31
CA ASP A 183 -9.64 18.73 -19.45
C ASP A 183 -8.30 19.25 -19.99
N SER A 184 -8.30 20.35 -20.77
CA SER A 184 -7.05 20.98 -21.25
C SER A 184 -6.19 21.56 -20.12
N ASP A 185 -6.78 21.83 -18.97
CA ASP A 185 -6.09 22.40 -17.82
C ASP A 185 -5.31 21.30 -17.04
N CYS A 186 -5.61 20.04 -17.33
CA CYS A 186 -5.05 18.86 -16.65
C CYS A 186 -4.00 18.09 -17.47
N GLY A 187 -3.49 18.65 -18.55
CA GLY A 187 -2.51 17.97 -19.40
C GLY A 187 -3.07 16.67 -20.01
N SER A 188 -2.48 15.51 -19.66
CA SER A 188 -2.96 14.20 -20.11
C SER A 188 -4.19 13.72 -19.35
N GLY A 189 -4.47 14.25 -18.15
CA GLY A 189 -5.60 13.89 -17.30
C GLY A 189 -6.94 14.46 -17.73
N ILE A 190 -7.93 14.33 -16.86
CA ILE A 190 -9.27 14.91 -17.00
C ILE A 190 -9.56 15.87 -15.84
N CYS A 191 -10.42 16.87 -16.10
CA CYS A 191 -10.97 17.74 -15.07
C CYS A 191 -12.27 17.12 -14.53
N GLN A 192 -12.26 16.72 -13.26
CA GLN A 192 -13.43 16.23 -12.57
C GLN A 192 -14.02 17.36 -11.71
N CYS A 193 -15.17 17.89 -12.13
CA CYS A 193 -15.85 18.95 -11.41
C CYS A 193 -16.33 18.48 -10.03
N ASP A 194 -16.10 19.28 -9.00
CA ASP A 194 -16.51 18.99 -7.63
C ASP A 194 -17.45 20.06 -7.03
N GLY A 195 -17.72 21.14 -7.78
CA GLY A 195 -18.58 22.25 -7.37
C GLY A 195 -17.92 23.22 -6.39
N SER A 196 -16.64 23.07 -6.14
CA SER A 196 -15.86 23.96 -5.30
C SER A 196 -15.57 25.29 -5.97
N ALA A 197 -15.03 26.24 -5.22
CA ALA A 197 -14.56 27.54 -5.74
C ALA A 197 -13.40 27.39 -6.75
N THR A 198 -12.76 26.22 -6.79
CA THR A 198 -11.67 25.88 -7.71
C THR A 198 -12.15 25.19 -9.00
N GLY A 199 -13.46 24.96 -9.12
CA GLY A 199 -14.13 24.37 -10.29
C GLY A 199 -14.09 22.84 -10.30
N GLY A 200 -12.90 22.26 -10.23
CA GLY A 200 -12.69 20.81 -10.22
C GLY A 200 -11.23 20.45 -9.99
N LYS A 201 -10.96 19.15 -9.92
CA LYS A 201 -9.65 18.56 -9.67
C LYS A 201 -9.17 17.77 -10.88
N CYS A 202 -7.86 17.83 -11.13
CA CYS A 202 -7.23 17.02 -12.16
C CYS A 202 -7.06 15.58 -11.69
N VAL A 203 -7.60 14.64 -12.46
CA VAL A 203 -7.53 13.20 -12.21
C VAL A 203 -6.73 12.52 -13.30
N THR A 204 -5.87 11.56 -12.93
CA THR A 204 -5.11 10.73 -13.87
C THR A 204 -6.07 10.02 -14.83
N ALA A 205 -5.81 10.05 -16.14
CA ALA A 205 -6.67 9.41 -17.11
C ALA A 205 -5.89 8.96 -18.36
N LEU A 206 -6.12 7.73 -18.76
CA LEU A 206 -5.64 7.16 -20.01
C LEU A 206 -6.67 7.29 -21.14
N CYS A 207 -7.90 7.65 -20.80
CA CYS A 207 -8.98 8.02 -21.71
C CYS A 207 -9.71 9.24 -21.16
N LYS A 208 -10.27 10.07 -22.02
CA LYS A 208 -11.03 11.26 -21.60
C LYS A 208 -12.54 11.06 -21.61
N VAL A 209 -13.03 10.26 -22.53
CA VAL A 209 -14.46 9.92 -22.71
C VAL A 209 -14.58 8.51 -23.30
N ASP A 210 -15.77 7.90 -23.20
CA ASP A 210 -16.04 6.56 -23.74
C ASP A 210 -15.65 6.41 -25.21
N ALA A 211 -15.85 7.44 -26.02
CA ALA A 211 -15.48 7.44 -27.44
C ALA A 211 -13.97 7.23 -27.69
N ASN A 212 -13.10 7.45 -26.69
CA ASN A 212 -11.67 7.17 -26.81
C ASN A 212 -11.34 5.68 -26.70
N CYS A 213 -12.25 4.86 -26.20
CA CYS A 213 -12.01 3.44 -25.90
C CYS A 213 -12.48 2.49 -27.00
N GLY A 214 -13.12 3.02 -28.03
CA GLY A 214 -13.67 2.21 -29.14
C GLY A 214 -15.08 1.67 -28.87
N ALA A 215 -15.57 0.87 -29.81
CA ALA A 215 -16.89 0.27 -29.72
C ALA A 215 -16.94 -0.72 -28.53
N ASP A 216 -18.07 -0.75 -27.82
CA ASP A 216 -18.34 -1.67 -26.71
C ASP A 216 -17.38 -1.55 -25.51
N SER A 217 -16.68 -0.42 -25.37
CA SER A 217 -15.77 -0.13 -24.27
C SER A 217 -16.11 1.21 -23.61
N LEU A 218 -15.80 1.35 -22.33
CA LEU A 218 -16.12 2.54 -21.54
C LEU A 218 -14.85 3.18 -20.97
N CYS A 219 -14.81 4.50 -20.90
CA CYS A 219 -13.79 5.21 -20.12
C CYS A 219 -14.18 5.18 -18.65
N ALA A 220 -13.80 4.12 -17.97
CA ALA A 220 -14.28 3.79 -16.63
C ALA A 220 -13.25 4.14 -15.54
N ARG A 221 -13.79 4.44 -14.37
CA ARG A 221 -13.02 4.71 -13.16
C ARG A 221 -12.47 3.41 -12.59
N TYR A 222 -11.19 3.40 -12.25
CA TYR A 222 -10.57 2.36 -11.44
C TYR A 222 -10.09 2.93 -10.11
N SER A 223 -9.97 2.08 -9.09
CA SER A 223 -9.38 2.43 -7.80
C SER A 223 -8.19 1.53 -7.56
N ASP A 224 -7.16 2.03 -6.91
CA ASP A 224 -6.05 1.20 -6.44
C ASP A 224 -6.03 1.20 -4.91
N VAL A 225 -5.85 0.04 -4.30
CA VAL A 225 -5.80 -0.09 -2.83
C VAL A 225 -4.57 0.62 -2.26
N CYS A 226 -3.46 0.63 -3.02
CA CYS A 226 -2.17 1.17 -2.58
C CYS A 226 -1.69 2.36 -3.42
N GLY A 227 -2.50 2.85 -4.35
CA GLY A 227 -2.11 3.90 -5.29
C GLY A 227 -3.26 4.80 -5.71
N PRO A 228 -2.96 5.83 -6.52
CA PRO A 228 -3.99 6.72 -7.03
C PRO A 228 -4.94 5.98 -7.96
N GLY A 229 -6.22 6.31 -7.84
CA GLY A 229 -7.23 5.91 -8.81
C GLY A 229 -7.14 6.74 -10.10
N GLY A 230 -7.94 6.38 -11.09
CA GLY A 230 -7.95 7.08 -12.36
C GLY A 230 -9.04 6.60 -13.31
N PHE A 231 -8.87 6.94 -14.60
CA PHE A 231 -9.75 6.50 -15.68
C PHE A 231 -8.96 5.78 -16.76
N ALA A 232 -9.47 4.63 -17.19
CA ALA A 232 -8.89 3.82 -18.26
C ALA A 232 -10.00 3.17 -19.10
N CYS A 233 -9.62 2.65 -20.27
CA CYS A 233 -10.57 1.94 -21.12
C CYS A 233 -10.89 0.56 -20.52
N LEU A 234 -12.14 0.40 -20.11
CA LEU A 234 -12.72 -0.85 -19.65
C LEU A 234 -13.22 -1.64 -20.85
N HIS A 235 -12.80 -2.89 -20.94
CA HIS A 235 -13.18 -3.80 -22.01
C HIS A 235 -14.02 -4.98 -21.47
N ALA A 236 -14.82 -5.55 -22.33
CA ALA A 236 -15.68 -6.69 -21.95
C ALA A 236 -14.88 -7.92 -21.47
N ALA A 237 -13.64 -8.07 -21.94
CA ALA A 237 -12.73 -9.16 -21.57
C ALA A 237 -11.94 -8.92 -20.28
N ASP A 238 -12.05 -7.75 -19.68
CA ASP A 238 -11.35 -7.44 -18.43
C ASP A 238 -11.87 -8.32 -17.27
N GLU A 239 -11.01 -8.60 -16.32
CA GLU A 239 -11.31 -9.48 -15.18
C GLU A 239 -12.42 -8.92 -14.30
N CYS A 240 -12.44 -7.61 -14.10
CA CYS A 240 -13.49 -6.91 -13.37
C CYS A 240 -13.97 -5.67 -14.11
N TRP A 241 -15.20 -5.24 -13.84
CA TRP A 241 -15.79 -3.98 -14.34
C TRP A 241 -15.98 -2.96 -13.21
N SER A 242 -16.03 -3.45 -11.98
CA SER A 242 -16.10 -2.65 -10.76
C SER A 242 -15.55 -3.46 -9.58
N SER A 243 -15.33 -2.80 -8.43
CA SER A 243 -14.92 -3.51 -7.21
C SER A 243 -15.96 -4.51 -6.69
N LYS A 244 -17.20 -4.49 -7.19
CA LYS A 244 -18.21 -5.50 -6.88
C LYS A 244 -17.91 -6.87 -7.48
N ASP A 245 -17.14 -6.91 -8.57
CA ASP A 245 -16.73 -8.17 -9.23
C ASP A 245 -15.57 -8.83 -8.48
N CYS A 246 -14.86 -8.06 -7.65
CA CYS A 246 -13.70 -8.52 -6.89
C CYS A 246 -14.12 -9.02 -5.51
N GLN A 247 -13.68 -10.23 -5.15
CA GLN A 247 -13.99 -10.85 -3.86
C GLN A 247 -13.22 -10.19 -2.71
N GLY A 248 -13.60 -8.92 -2.41
CA GLY A 248 -13.04 -8.19 -1.28
C GLY A 248 -11.88 -7.27 -1.61
N GLY A 249 -11.53 -7.14 -2.88
CA GLY A 249 -10.55 -6.19 -3.38
C GLY A 249 -11.16 -5.02 -4.15
N SER A 250 -10.32 -4.20 -4.73
CA SER A 250 -10.70 -3.14 -5.67
C SER A 250 -10.47 -3.58 -7.11
N CYS A 251 -11.29 -3.07 -8.04
CA CYS A 251 -11.03 -3.20 -9.46
C CYS A 251 -10.02 -2.13 -9.87
N SER A 252 -8.76 -2.55 -9.99
CA SER A 252 -7.61 -1.72 -10.29
C SER A 252 -7.22 -1.84 -11.77
N PHE A 253 -6.30 -0.99 -12.23
CA PHE A 253 -5.85 -0.97 -13.62
C PHE A 253 -4.33 -1.06 -13.74
N SER A 254 -3.85 -2.03 -14.55
CA SER A 254 -2.44 -2.14 -14.96
C SER A 254 -2.36 -2.70 -16.40
N GLY A 255 -2.79 -1.88 -17.38
CA GLY A 255 -2.93 -2.31 -18.76
C GLY A 255 -4.27 -2.98 -19.09
N SER A 256 -4.95 -3.58 -18.12
CA SER A 256 -6.33 -4.09 -18.13
C SER A 256 -6.93 -3.90 -16.74
N PHE A 257 -8.26 -3.94 -16.63
CA PHE A 257 -8.91 -3.96 -15.32
C PHE A 257 -8.79 -5.36 -14.70
N TYR A 258 -8.36 -5.41 -13.45
CA TYR A 258 -8.14 -6.65 -12.70
C TYR A 258 -8.51 -6.47 -11.22
N CYS A 259 -8.87 -7.58 -10.57
CA CYS A 259 -9.17 -7.58 -9.15
C CYS A 259 -7.90 -7.47 -8.31
N ASN A 260 -7.74 -6.35 -7.63
CA ASN A 260 -6.62 -6.10 -6.74
C ASN A 260 -7.04 -6.40 -5.29
N ASN A 261 -6.59 -7.55 -4.79
CA ASN A 261 -6.76 -7.97 -3.40
C ASN A 261 -5.46 -7.77 -2.61
N ALA A 262 -4.62 -6.83 -3.04
CA ALA A 262 -3.29 -6.68 -2.50
C ALA A 262 -3.30 -6.12 -1.08
N VAL A 263 -2.41 -6.69 -0.31
CA VAL A 263 -1.87 -6.17 0.94
C VAL A 263 -0.92 -5.03 0.58
N CYS A 264 -1.06 -3.89 1.22
CA CYS A 264 -0.14 -2.80 1.04
C CYS A 264 1.00 -2.95 2.07
N GLY A 265 2.07 -3.69 1.73
CA GLY A 265 3.34 -3.65 2.45
C GLY A 265 4.02 -2.28 2.30
N ARG A 266 5.34 -2.22 2.45
CA ARG A 266 6.09 -0.97 2.23
C ARG A 266 6.09 -0.59 0.74
N PRO A 267 5.28 0.35 0.27
CA PRO A 267 5.25 0.72 -1.14
C PRO A 267 6.54 1.47 -1.51
N PHE A 268 7.06 1.24 -2.71
CA PHE A 268 8.10 2.10 -3.27
C PHE A 268 7.45 3.30 -3.94
N LEU A 269 7.28 4.38 -3.16
CA LEU A 269 6.64 5.61 -3.63
C LEU A 269 7.66 6.55 -4.29
N VAL A 270 7.35 7.05 -5.48
CA VAL A 270 8.06 8.14 -6.15
C VAL A 270 7.00 9.09 -6.68
N ASP A 271 7.10 10.38 -6.40
CA ASP A 271 6.05 11.38 -6.66
C ASP A 271 4.69 10.98 -6.06
N SER A 272 4.71 10.38 -4.87
CA SER A 272 3.53 9.84 -4.17
C SER A 272 2.79 8.72 -4.92
N ALA A 273 3.37 8.15 -5.98
CA ALA A 273 2.82 7.05 -6.76
C ALA A 273 3.62 5.76 -6.54
N PRO A 274 2.97 4.61 -6.29
CA PRO A 274 3.68 3.34 -6.15
C PRO A 274 4.26 2.89 -7.49
N ARG A 275 5.51 2.44 -7.48
CA ARG A 275 6.16 1.85 -8.65
C ARG A 275 6.32 0.37 -8.47
N LEU A 276 5.82 -0.39 -9.42
CA LEU A 276 5.89 -1.84 -9.45
C LEU A 276 6.57 -2.32 -10.73
N ALA A 277 7.35 -3.39 -10.59
CA ALA A 277 7.90 -4.06 -11.75
C ALA A 277 6.80 -4.83 -12.51
N PRO A 278 6.82 -4.89 -13.85
CA PRO A 278 5.94 -5.78 -14.59
C PRO A 278 6.24 -7.24 -14.26
N ILE A 279 5.24 -8.11 -14.42
CA ILE A 279 5.43 -9.55 -14.26
C ILE A 279 5.95 -10.11 -15.59
N GLU A 280 7.04 -10.86 -15.53
CA GLU A 280 7.68 -11.46 -16.70
C GLU A 280 7.80 -12.98 -16.55
N ALA A 281 7.84 -13.68 -17.68
CA ALA A 281 8.16 -15.11 -17.71
C ALA A 281 9.64 -15.31 -17.41
N ARG A 282 9.96 -15.81 -16.20
CA ARG A 282 11.34 -16.03 -15.75
C ARG A 282 11.40 -17.09 -14.64
N ALA A 283 12.58 -17.71 -14.44
CA ALA A 283 12.74 -18.86 -13.57
C ALA A 283 13.74 -18.67 -12.42
N ASP A 284 14.37 -17.53 -12.33
CA ASP A 284 15.44 -17.22 -11.36
C ASP A 284 14.91 -16.64 -10.04
N TRP A 285 13.67 -16.14 -10.01
CA TRP A 285 12.97 -15.70 -8.80
C TRP A 285 12.08 -16.83 -8.27
N ARG A 286 12.65 -17.76 -7.55
CA ARG A 286 11.93 -18.92 -7.02
C ARG A 286 12.45 -19.33 -5.65
N ASP A 287 11.58 -20.00 -4.92
CA ASP A 287 11.81 -20.72 -3.69
C ASP A 287 11.35 -22.18 -3.86
N ALA A 288 11.65 -23.04 -2.90
CA ALA A 288 11.22 -24.45 -2.88
C ALA A 288 9.77 -24.64 -2.42
N THR A 289 9.05 -23.57 -2.13
CA THR A 289 7.68 -23.59 -1.60
C THR A 289 6.72 -24.22 -2.62
N THR A 290 6.00 -25.25 -2.21
CA THR A 290 5.07 -26.00 -3.07
C THR A 290 3.76 -26.23 -2.33
N PRO A 291 2.66 -25.52 -2.71
CA PRO A 291 1.35 -25.72 -2.11
C PRO A 291 0.66 -26.97 -2.66
N ASP A 292 -0.33 -27.50 -1.94
CA ASP A 292 -1.20 -28.57 -2.44
C ASP A 292 -2.27 -27.98 -3.35
N LEU A 293 -2.28 -28.39 -4.62
CA LEU A 293 -3.25 -27.93 -5.61
C LEU A 293 -4.50 -28.82 -5.70
N THR A 294 -4.58 -29.88 -4.88
CA THR A 294 -5.67 -30.85 -4.90
C THR A 294 -7.00 -30.15 -4.54
N GLY A 295 -8.02 -30.37 -5.38
CA GLY A 295 -9.36 -29.82 -5.14
C GLY A 295 -9.56 -28.37 -5.56
N LEU A 296 -8.51 -27.65 -6.00
CA LEU A 296 -8.63 -26.30 -6.53
C LEU A 296 -9.15 -26.30 -7.97
N THR A 297 -10.19 -25.52 -8.23
CA THR A 297 -10.68 -25.25 -9.59
C THR A 297 -9.69 -24.42 -10.39
N ALA A 298 -9.83 -24.41 -11.72
CA ALA A 298 -9.00 -23.56 -12.59
C ALA A 298 -9.13 -22.07 -12.24
N LEU A 299 -10.34 -21.61 -11.90
CA LEU A 299 -10.59 -20.22 -11.48
C LEU A 299 -9.89 -19.89 -10.15
N GLN A 300 -10.02 -20.76 -9.14
CA GLN A 300 -9.33 -20.56 -7.85
C GLN A 300 -7.81 -20.52 -8.02
N ARG A 301 -7.24 -21.41 -8.85
CA ARG A 301 -5.79 -21.37 -9.15
C ARG A 301 -5.39 -20.07 -9.85
N ALA A 302 -6.18 -19.59 -10.81
CA ALA A 302 -5.91 -18.32 -11.49
C ALA A 302 -5.95 -17.14 -10.50
N THR A 303 -6.97 -17.12 -9.61
CA THR A 303 -7.09 -16.10 -8.55
C THR A 303 -5.89 -16.14 -7.58
N LEU A 304 -5.48 -17.32 -7.15
CA LEU A 304 -4.32 -17.50 -6.28
C LEU A 304 -3.02 -17.09 -6.97
N ALA A 305 -2.86 -17.44 -8.25
CA ALA A 305 -1.70 -17.01 -9.03
C ALA A 305 -1.61 -15.49 -9.15
N ALA A 306 -2.74 -14.83 -9.41
CA ALA A 306 -2.82 -13.37 -9.48
C ALA A 306 -2.51 -12.73 -8.12
N HIS A 307 -3.11 -13.23 -7.03
CA HIS A 307 -2.87 -12.75 -5.66
C HIS A 307 -1.39 -12.83 -5.29
N TRP A 308 -0.77 -14.00 -5.41
CA TRP A 308 0.63 -14.20 -5.06
C TRP A 308 1.61 -13.46 -6.00
N SER A 309 1.25 -13.28 -7.28
CA SER A 309 2.02 -12.44 -8.21
C SER A 309 2.01 -10.99 -7.76
N ARG A 310 0.84 -10.48 -7.37
CA ARG A 310 0.70 -9.10 -6.91
C ARG A 310 1.46 -8.88 -5.60
N LEU A 311 1.33 -9.80 -4.64
CA LEU A 311 2.10 -9.74 -3.41
C LEU A 311 3.60 -9.75 -3.72
N GLY A 312 4.07 -10.63 -4.61
CA GLY A 312 5.47 -10.65 -5.04
C GLY A 312 5.94 -9.37 -5.74
N GLN A 313 5.07 -8.63 -6.43
CA GLN A 313 5.40 -7.29 -6.96
C GLN A 313 5.59 -6.26 -5.84
N MET A 314 4.77 -6.32 -4.78
CA MET A 314 4.88 -5.42 -3.63
C MET A 314 6.17 -5.70 -2.85
N GLU A 315 6.45 -6.95 -2.51
CA GLU A 315 7.70 -7.37 -1.87
C GLU A 315 8.94 -6.95 -2.69
N HIS A 316 8.86 -7.08 -4.04
CA HIS A 316 9.93 -6.61 -4.92
C HIS A 316 10.11 -5.09 -4.88
N ALA A 317 9.04 -4.34 -4.79
CA ALA A 317 9.07 -2.89 -4.65
C ALA A 317 9.66 -2.47 -3.29
N SER A 318 9.35 -3.22 -2.21
CA SER A 318 9.89 -3.01 -0.87
C SER A 318 11.43 -3.13 -0.85
N ILE A 319 12.04 -4.00 -1.68
CA ILE A 319 13.50 -4.05 -1.83
C ILE A 319 14.05 -2.66 -2.23
N ALA A 320 13.40 -1.98 -3.18
CA ALA A 320 13.83 -0.65 -3.62
C ALA A 320 13.55 0.43 -2.55
N ALA A 321 12.45 0.32 -1.83
CA ALA A 321 12.12 1.23 -0.72
C ALA A 321 13.17 1.13 0.41
N PHE A 322 13.57 -0.08 0.81
CA PHE A 322 14.63 -0.26 1.80
C PHE A 322 16.01 0.14 1.27
N ALA A 323 16.31 -0.09 -0.02
CA ALA A 323 17.56 0.39 -0.62
C ALA A 323 17.65 1.91 -0.59
N ARG A 324 16.55 2.62 -0.92
CA ARG A 324 16.45 4.07 -0.75
C ARG A 324 16.63 4.47 0.70
N PHE A 325 15.93 3.82 1.61
CA PHE A 325 16.00 4.12 3.04
C PHE A 325 17.41 3.92 3.60
N ASN A 326 18.14 2.91 3.16
CA ASN A 326 19.53 2.70 3.56
C ASN A 326 20.44 3.89 3.17
N LEU A 327 20.29 4.42 1.96
CA LEU A 327 21.01 5.61 1.53
C LEU A 327 20.57 6.87 2.31
N GLN A 328 19.30 6.97 2.67
CA GLN A 328 18.77 8.05 3.53
C GLN A 328 19.38 7.98 4.94
N LEU A 329 19.46 6.79 5.55
CA LEU A 329 20.12 6.58 6.85
C LEU A 329 21.58 7.03 6.82
N LEU A 330 22.32 6.66 5.78
CA LEU A 330 23.71 7.07 5.59
C LEU A 330 23.84 8.60 5.43
N SER A 331 22.96 9.23 4.68
CA SER A 331 22.97 10.68 4.47
C SER A 331 22.68 11.49 5.74
N LEU A 332 21.89 10.93 6.64
CA LEU A 332 21.56 11.53 7.93
C LEU A 332 22.59 11.24 9.04
N GLY A 333 23.57 10.37 8.78
CA GLY A 333 24.50 9.91 9.82
C GLY A 333 23.83 9.08 10.91
N ALA A 334 22.81 8.28 10.54
CA ALA A 334 22.07 7.45 11.47
C ALA A 334 22.98 6.37 12.13
N PRO A 335 22.62 5.86 13.33
CA PRO A 335 23.37 4.81 14.02
C PRO A 335 23.54 3.55 13.17
N GLY A 336 24.68 2.86 13.33
CA GLY A 336 25.00 1.63 12.58
C GLY A 336 23.95 0.53 12.74
N GLU A 337 23.34 0.42 13.91
CA GLU A 337 22.26 -0.55 14.18
C GLU A 337 21.05 -0.39 13.26
N LEU A 338 20.68 0.85 12.91
CA LEU A 338 19.58 1.12 11.97
C LEU A 338 19.96 0.72 10.54
N ILE A 339 21.25 0.93 10.16
CA ILE A 339 21.78 0.53 8.85
C ILE A 339 21.81 -1.00 8.74
N GLU A 340 22.27 -1.69 9.79
CA GLU A 340 22.32 -3.15 9.84
C GLU A 340 20.90 -3.75 9.73
N ALA A 341 19.94 -3.22 10.49
CA ALA A 341 18.55 -3.65 10.43
C ALA A 341 17.93 -3.40 9.04
N CYS A 342 18.23 -2.26 8.41
CA CYS A 342 17.77 -1.96 7.05
C CYS A 342 18.37 -2.90 6.01
N ASN A 343 19.65 -3.27 6.13
CA ASN A 343 20.27 -4.26 5.25
C ASN A 343 19.65 -5.65 5.43
N GLN A 344 19.28 -6.03 6.68
CA GLN A 344 18.57 -7.28 6.91
C GLN A 344 17.18 -7.27 6.25
N ALA A 345 16.44 -6.18 6.36
CA ALA A 345 15.15 -6.02 5.71
C ALA A 345 15.25 -6.21 4.18
N LEU A 346 16.27 -5.67 3.51
CA LEU A 346 16.54 -5.91 2.08
C LEU A 346 16.69 -7.41 1.74
N VAL A 347 17.33 -8.18 2.61
CA VAL A 347 17.50 -9.64 2.44
C VAL A 347 16.17 -10.35 2.62
N ASP A 348 15.37 -9.93 3.60
CA ASP A 348 14.08 -10.53 3.91
C ASP A 348 13.08 -10.28 2.76
N GLU A 349 12.98 -9.05 2.26
CA GLU A 349 12.14 -8.69 1.10
C GLU A 349 12.50 -9.46 -0.17
N THR A 350 13.81 -9.68 -0.39
CA THR A 350 14.27 -10.52 -1.50
C THR A 350 13.79 -11.96 -1.35
N ALA A 351 13.77 -12.48 -0.12
CA ALA A 351 13.28 -13.82 0.16
C ALA A 351 11.74 -13.90 0.05
N HIS A 352 11.01 -12.89 0.54
CA HIS A 352 9.55 -12.78 0.40
C HIS A 352 9.15 -12.73 -1.08
N THR A 353 9.81 -11.89 -1.88
CA THR A 353 9.61 -11.83 -3.33
C THR A 353 9.73 -13.21 -4.00
N ARG A 354 10.82 -13.95 -3.69
CA ARG A 354 11.04 -15.29 -4.25
C ARG A 354 9.95 -16.27 -3.85
N LEU A 355 9.52 -16.21 -2.60
CA LEU A 355 8.50 -17.06 -2.03
C LEU A 355 7.14 -16.79 -2.70
N CYS A 356 6.75 -15.52 -2.83
CA CYS A 356 5.50 -15.12 -3.47
C CYS A 356 5.46 -15.53 -4.94
N PHE A 357 6.54 -15.30 -5.71
CA PHE A 357 6.60 -15.72 -7.11
C PHE A 357 6.72 -17.24 -7.27
N ALA A 358 7.27 -17.97 -6.29
CA ALA A 358 7.20 -19.42 -6.29
C ALA A 358 5.76 -19.91 -6.17
N LEU A 359 4.98 -19.41 -5.22
CA LEU A 359 3.56 -19.71 -5.05
C LEU A 359 2.76 -19.33 -6.30
N ALA A 360 2.94 -18.09 -6.81
CA ALA A 360 2.30 -17.64 -8.03
C ALA A 360 2.54 -18.59 -9.22
N SER A 361 3.80 -19.02 -9.39
CA SER A 361 4.18 -19.93 -10.46
C SER A 361 3.56 -21.32 -10.31
N GLN A 362 3.44 -21.83 -9.08
CA GLN A 362 2.81 -23.12 -8.80
C GLN A 362 1.31 -23.09 -9.12
N TYR A 363 0.59 -22.06 -8.68
CA TYR A 363 -0.84 -21.90 -8.97
C TYR A 363 -1.10 -21.66 -10.45
N GLY A 364 -0.31 -20.80 -11.09
CA GLY A 364 -0.48 -20.43 -12.50
C GLY A 364 0.03 -21.48 -13.51
N GLY A 365 0.84 -22.44 -13.07
CA GLY A 365 1.44 -23.47 -13.93
C GLY A 365 2.53 -22.95 -14.88
N THR A 366 2.87 -21.66 -14.80
CA THR A 366 3.95 -21.01 -15.57
C THR A 366 4.90 -20.28 -14.62
N ARG A 367 6.20 -20.28 -14.96
CA ARG A 367 7.19 -19.58 -14.13
C ARG A 367 7.15 -18.10 -14.39
N VAL A 368 6.90 -17.32 -13.34
CA VAL A 368 6.83 -15.86 -13.38
C VAL A 368 7.78 -15.24 -12.34
N GLY A 369 8.12 -13.98 -12.56
CA GLY A 369 8.93 -13.17 -11.64
C GLY A 369 8.87 -11.69 -12.02
N PRO A 370 9.51 -10.81 -11.24
CA PRO A 370 9.48 -9.37 -11.50
C PRO A 370 10.38 -9.01 -12.68
N GLY A 371 9.92 -8.11 -13.54
CA GLY A 371 10.69 -7.47 -14.58
C GLY A 371 11.53 -6.30 -14.03
N LYS A 372 11.84 -5.32 -14.87
CA LYS A 372 12.60 -4.13 -14.47
C LYS A 372 11.72 -3.17 -13.67
N LEU A 373 12.18 -2.78 -12.48
CA LEU A 373 11.57 -1.72 -11.71
C LEU A 373 12.12 -0.35 -12.15
N GLU A 374 11.23 0.62 -12.36
CA GLU A 374 11.62 2.01 -12.61
C GLU A 374 12.00 2.69 -11.28
N VAL A 375 13.28 3.10 -11.16
CA VAL A 375 13.83 3.68 -9.93
C VAL A 375 14.31 5.13 -10.10
N ARG A 376 14.08 5.76 -11.27
CA ARG A 376 14.47 7.16 -11.47
C ARG A 376 13.70 8.08 -10.52
N ASP A 377 14.34 9.17 -10.15
CA ASP A 377 13.78 10.25 -9.34
C ASP A 377 13.29 9.82 -7.94
N CYS A 378 13.88 8.73 -7.38
CA CYS A 378 13.49 8.20 -6.07
C CYS A 378 14.08 8.97 -4.86
N PHE A 379 14.89 10.01 -5.09
CA PHE A 379 15.48 10.87 -4.05
C PHE A 379 15.05 12.33 -4.25
N GLU A 380 13.80 12.64 -3.91
CA GLU A 380 13.27 14.00 -4.09
C GLU A 380 13.72 14.94 -2.97
N ASP A 381 13.34 14.63 -1.73
CA ASP A 381 13.71 15.39 -0.54
C ASP A 381 14.45 14.50 0.45
N MET A 382 15.70 14.87 0.73
CA MET A 382 16.60 14.15 1.65
C MET A 382 16.62 14.80 3.04
N SER A 383 15.70 15.72 3.34
CA SER A 383 15.58 16.29 4.67
C SER A 383 15.09 15.25 5.69
N LEU A 384 15.53 15.40 6.95
CA LEU A 384 15.11 14.51 8.02
C LEU A 384 13.57 14.49 8.15
N THR A 385 12.89 15.64 8.00
CA THR A 385 11.44 15.73 8.11
C THR A 385 10.73 14.95 7.00
N ALA A 386 11.18 15.10 5.74
CA ALA A 386 10.60 14.36 4.61
C ALA A 386 10.82 12.85 4.76
N ILE A 387 12.00 12.43 5.18
CA ILE A 387 12.28 11.01 5.44
C ILE A 387 11.41 10.47 6.59
N LEU A 388 11.22 11.24 7.67
CA LEU A 388 10.33 10.84 8.76
C LEU A 388 8.88 10.69 8.32
N LYS A 389 8.36 11.62 7.52
CA LYS A 389 7.01 11.52 6.94
C LYS A 389 6.85 10.23 6.13
N LEU A 390 7.84 9.91 5.29
CA LEU A 390 7.84 8.69 4.48
C LEU A 390 7.91 7.43 5.35
N VAL A 391 8.75 7.42 6.40
CA VAL A 391 8.89 6.27 7.31
C VAL A 391 7.65 6.05 8.17
N ILE A 392 6.95 7.09 8.60
CA ILE A 392 5.67 6.93 9.31
C ILE A 392 4.68 6.19 8.41
N ARG A 393 4.58 6.61 7.16
CA ARG A 393 3.65 6.05 6.18
C ARG A 393 4.02 4.62 5.76
N GLU A 394 5.21 4.46 5.18
CA GLU A 394 5.65 3.20 4.60
C GLU A 394 6.02 2.17 5.68
N GLY A 395 6.67 2.63 6.73
CA GLY A 395 7.24 1.77 7.75
C GLY A 395 6.34 1.59 8.98
N CYS A 396 6.03 2.67 9.71
CA CYS A 396 5.26 2.53 10.96
C CYS A 396 3.83 2.01 10.71
N ILE A 397 3.16 2.50 9.67
CA ILE A 397 1.82 2.05 9.29
C ILE A 397 1.92 0.80 8.42
N GLY A 398 2.61 0.89 7.26
CA GLY A 398 2.63 -0.14 6.24
C GLY A 398 3.12 -1.49 6.75
N GLU A 399 4.32 -1.56 7.37
CA GLU A 399 4.88 -2.83 7.86
C GLU A 399 4.09 -3.41 9.04
N THR A 400 3.50 -2.55 9.90
CA THR A 400 2.63 -3.03 10.98
C THR A 400 1.36 -3.69 10.42
N VAL A 401 0.77 -3.10 9.40
CA VAL A 401 -0.39 -3.67 8.69
C VAL A 401 0.00 -4.99 8.03
N ALA A 402 1.09 -5.02 7.27
CA ALA A 402 1.58 -6.22 6.59
C ALA A 402 1.84 -7.37 7.56
N ALA A 403 2.47 -7.10 8.71
CA ALA A 403 2.69 -8.10 9.76
C ALA A 403 1.37 -8.71 10.25
N LEU A 404 0.37 -7.89 10.55
CA LEU A 404 -0.93 -8.38 11.05
C LEU A 404 -1.77 -9.07 9.98
N GLU A 405 -1.68 -8.63 8.73
CA GLU A 405 -2.32 -9.32 7.60
C GLU A 405 -1.72 -10.70 7.39
N ALA A 406 -0.39 -10.82 7.39
CA ALA A 406 0.29 -12.10 7.26
C ALA A 406 -0.04 -13.04 8.42
N VAL A 407 -0.14 -12.53 9.67
CA VAL A 407 -0.59 -13.31 10.85
C VAL A 407 -2.02 -13.82 10.67
N GLU A 408 -2.96 -12.95 10.27
CA GLU A 408 -4.36 -13.33 10.11
C GLU A 408 -4.53 -14.31 8.93
N ALA A 409 -3.82 -14.08 7.82
CA ALA A 409 -3.79 -15.00 6.69
C ALA A 409 -3.23 -16.38 7.09
N ALA A 410 -2.13 -16.42 7.85
CA ALA A 410 -1.56 -17.66 8.38
C ALA A 410 -2.51 -18.39 9.34
N ALA A 411 -3.29 -17.65 10.14
CA ALA A 411 -4.28 -18.24 11.05
C ALA A 411 -5.40 -18.96 10.28
N ARG A 412 -5.78 -18.47 9.11
CA ARG A 412 -6.81 -19.03 8.24
C ARG A 412 -6.28 -20.08 7.27
N ALA A 413 -5.01 -19.97 6.88
CA ALA A 413 -4.38 -20.91 5.96
C ALA A 413 -4.33 -22.32 6.54
N THR A 414 -4.78 -23.29 5.74
CA THR A 414 -4.72 -24.73 6.07
C THR A 414 -3.67 -25.46 5.24
N ASP A 415 -3.25 -24.92 4.08
CA ASP A 415 -2.11 -25.44 3.34
C ASP A 415 -0.82 -25.21 4.14
N PRO A 416 -0.04 -26.28 4.45
CA PRO A 416 1.14 -26.15 5.32
C PRO A 416 2.25 -25.28 4.72
N ALA A 417 2.43 -25.32 3.39
CA ALA A 417 3.48 -24.54 2.71
C ALA A 417 3.13 -23.06 2.72
N VAL A 418 1.88 -22.71 2.42
CA VAL A 418 1.36 -21.35 2.46
C VAL A 418 1.42 -20.80 3.89
N LYS A 419 0.96 -21.60 4.87
CA LYS A 419 1.01 -21.19 6.28
C LYS A 419 2.43 -20.90 6.76
N ALA A 420 3.39 -21.76 6.41
CA ALA A 420 4.79 -21.57 6.77
C ALA A 420 5.38 -20.31 6.12
N ALA A 421 5.02 -20.04 4.87
CA ALA A 421 5.38 -18.84 4.13
C ALA A 421 4.88 -17.57 4.84
N LEU A 422 3.58 -17.50 5.14
CA LEU A 422 2.95 -16.37 5.80
C LEU A 422 3.49 -16.13 7.20
N LEU A 423 3.78 -17.19 7.98
CA LEU A 423 4.40 -17.04 9.32
C LEU A 423 5.84 -16.52 9.24
N ARG A 424 6.56 -16.81 8.17
CA ARG A 424 7.87 -16.22 7.92
C ARG A 424 7.73 -14.73 7.62
N ILE A 425 6.92 -14.37 6.63
CA ILE A 425 6.63 -12.98 6.27
C ILE A 425 6.21 -12.20 7.53
N ALA A 426 5.21 -12.68 8.28
CA ALA A 426 4.72 -12.00 9.47
C ALA A 426 5.80 -11.66 10.51
N ARG A 427 6.78 -12.56 10.70
CA ARG A 427 7.88 -12.34 11.65
C ARG A 427 8.85 -11.29 11.13
N ASP A 428 9.17 -11.36 9.86
CA ASP A 428 10.13 -10.46 9.24
C ASP A 428 9.53 -9.05 9.16
N GLU A 429 8.24 -8.90 8.79
CA GLU A 429 7.48 -7.63 8.80
C GLU A 429 7.38 -6.99 10.19
N GLN A 430 7.25 -7.80 11.25
CA GLN A 430 7.34 -7.27 12.62
C GLN A 430 8.69 -6.59 12.87
N SER A 431 9.79 -7.15 12.36
CA SER A 431 11.14 -6.58 12.50
C SER A 431 11.30 -5.30 11.68
N HIS A 432 10.66 -5.24 10.50
CA HIS A 432 10.63 -4.05 9.66
C HIS A 432 9.84 -2.91 10.32
N ALA A 433 8.70 -3.19 10.93
CA ALA A 433 7.96 -2.22 11.74
C ALA A 433 8.79 -1.72 12.92
N GLU A 434 9.52 -2.61 13.61
CA GLU A 434 10.43 -2.24 14.71
C GLU A 434 11.54 -1.28 14.24
N LEU A 435 12.14 -1.55 13.07
CA LEU A 435 13.13 -0.66 12.44
C LEU A 435 12.54 0.73 12.19
N ALA A 436 11.32 0.81 11.63
CA ALA A 436 10.66 2.06 11.33
C ALA A 436 10.40 2.89 12.60
N PHE A 437 9.88 2.29 13.65
CA PHE A 437 9.65 2.98 14.93
C PHE A 437 10.94 3.37 15.64
N LYS A 438 12.01 2.56 15.56
CA LYS A 438 13.35 2.93 16.08
C LYS A 438 13.89 4.16 15.36
N PHE A 439 13.80 4.20 14.04
CA PHE A 439 14.21 5.36 13.27
C PHE A 439 13.35 6.58 13.57
N LEU A 440 12.03 6.42 13.69
CA LEU A 440 11.12 7.51 14.09
C LEU A 440 11.58 8.13 15.42
N ASN A 441 11.82 7.33 16.45
CA ASN A 441 12.27 7.84 17.74
C ASN A 441 13.64 8.54 17.66
N TRP A 442 14.60 7.97 16.92
CA TRP A 442 15.88 8.61 16.67
C TRP A 442 15.71 9.94 15.94
N GLY A 443 14.91 9.98 14.89
CA GLY A 443 14.67 11.18 14.09
C GLY A 443 13.92 12.27 14.86
N LEU A 444 12.94 11.91 15.69
CA LEU A 444 12.25 12.85 16.57
C LEU A 444 13.20 13.51 17.58
N ALA A 445 14.17 12.76 18.14
CA ALA A 445 15.20 13.32 19.01
C ALA A 445 16.05 14.40 18.30
N HIS A 446 16.25 14.27 16.99
CA HIS A 446 17.03 15.22 16.17
C HIS A 446 16.16 16.27 15.45
N SER A 447 14.85 16.28 15.68
CA SER A 447 13.92 17.21 15.05
C SER A 447 13.63 18.42 15.92
N SER A 448 13.31 19.56 15.28
CA SER A 448 12.87 20.74 15.99
C SER A 448 11.47 20.54 16.62
N PRO A 449 11.12 21.28 17.68
CA PRO A 449 9.77 21.22 18.28
C PRO A 449 8.64 21.49 17.31
N ARG A 450 8.88 22.35 16.30
CA ARG A 450 7.92 22.65 15.24
C ARG A 450 7.73 21.44 14.33
N ALA A 451 8.83 20.86 13.83
CA ALA A 451 8.78 19.67 12.99
C ALA A 451 8.11 18.47 13.69
N ARG A 452 8.33 18.29 14.99
CA ARG A 452 7.67 17.23 15.79
C ARG A 452 6.15 17.40 15.80
N ARG A 453 5.64 18.64 15.96
CA ARG A 453 4.20 18.92 15.91
C ARG A 453 3.63 18.63 14.52
N GLU A 454 4.26 19.16 13.48
CA GLU A 454 3.85 18.92 12.09
C GLU A 454 3.80 17.41 11.75
N LEU A 455 4.79 16.64 12.21
CA LEU A 455 4.81 15.18 12.04
C LEU A 455 3.71 14.47 12.82
N ALA A 456 3.39 14.94 14.04
CA ALA A 456 2.31 14.35 14.84
C ALA A 456 0.94 14.58 14.23
N ASP A 457 0.67 15.81 13.77
CA ASP A 457 -0.59 16.17 13.11
C ASP A 457 -0.77 15.38 11.80
N MET A 458 0.28 15.30 10.98
CA MET A 458 0.29 14.50 9.76
C MET A 458 0.09 12.99 10.03
N ALA A 459 0.73 12.44 11.06
CA ALA A 459 0.60 11.03 11.40
C ALA A 459 -0.83 10.66 11.82
N GLU A 460 -1.50 11.52 12.59
CA GLU A 460 -2.91 11.32 12.97
C GLU A 460 -3.82 11.40 11.75
N GLN A 461 -3.63 12.41 10.90
CA GLN A 461 -4.39 12.53 9.66
C GLN A 461 -4.25 11.29 8.78
N GLN A 462 -3.04 10.77 8.58
CA GLN A 462 -2.80 9.56 7.79
C GLN A 462 -3.48 8.33 8.38
N LEU A 463 -3.54 8.22 9.71
CA LEU A 463 -4.26 7.13 10.37
C LEU A 463 -5.77 7.24 10.18
N GLU A 464 -6.34 8.44 10.26
CA GLU A 464 -7.76 8.67 10.02
C GLU A 464 -8.15 8.33 8.58
N GLU A 465 -7.34 8.76 7.61
CA GLU A 465 -7.53 8.43 6.18
C GLU A 465 -7.43 6.92 5.93
N PHE A 466 -6.47 6.25 6.56
CA PHE A 466 -6.31 4.80 6.47
C PHE A 466 -7.51 4.05 7.08
N GLU A 467 -8.00 4.47 8.25
CA GLU A 467 -9.19 3.90 8.87
C GLU A 467 -10.45 4.13 8.00
N TYR A 468 -10.59 5.33 7.43
CA TYR A 468 -11.70 5.64 6.53
C TYR A 468 -11.70 4.75 5.28
N ALA A 469 -10.54 4.58 4.63
CA ALA A 469 -10.40 3.70 3.46
C ALA A 469 -10.79 2.25 3.79
N ALA A 470 -10.45 1.77 5.00
CA ALA A 470 -10.86 0.45 5.45
C ALA A 470 -12.39 0.31 5.63
N PHE A 471 -13.12 1.40 5.90
CA PHE A 471 -14.60 1.37 5.98
C PHE A 471 -15.29 1.30 4.64
N GLU A 472 -14.72 1.87 3.59
CA GLU A 472 -15.28 1.89 2.23
C GLU A 472 -15.19 0.54 1.50
N ALA A 473 -14.38 -0.40 1.99
CA ALA A 473 -14.21 -1.71 1.37
C ALA A 473 -15.50 -2.54 1.36
N VAL A 474 -15.96 -2.93 0.18
CA VAL A 474 -17.21 -3.69 -0.02
C VAL A 474 -17.03 -5.15 0.39
N SER A 475 -17.95 -5.67 1.20
CA SER A 475 -17.96 -7.10 1.60
C SER A 475 -18.36 -7.99 0.42
N ALA A 476 -17.45 -8.87 -0.02
CA ALA A 476 -17.74 -9.98 -0.91
C ALA A 476 -17.84 -11.31 -0.13
N PRO A 477 -18.52 -12.33 -0.66
CA PRO A 477 -18.58 -13.63 -0.02
C PRO A 477 -17.19 -14.25 0.11
N SER A 478 -16.86 -14.79 1.28
CA SER A 478 -15.60 -15.50 1.53
C SER A 478 -15.56 -16.84 0.78
N ASP A 479 -14.48 -17.10 0.03
CA ASP A 479 -14.18 -18.43 -0.52
C ASP A 479 -13.26 -19.18 0.45
N PRO A 480 -13.72 -20.28 1.10
CA PRO A 480 -12.91 -21.04 2.04
C PRO A 480 -11.64 -21.65 1.43
N GLN A 481 -11.64 -21.94 0.12
CA GLN A 481 -10.47 -22.51 -0.57
C GLN A 481 -9.40 -21.41 -0.78
N LEU A 482 -9.81 -20.19 -1.15
CA LEU A 482 -8.88 -19.08 -1.25
C LEU A 482 -8.29 -18.73 0.13
N ALA A 483 -9.12 -18.72 1.18
CA ALA A 483 -8.66 -18.50 2.55
C ALA A 483 -7.69 -19.59 3.04
N ALA A 484 -7.92 -20.85 2.67
CA ALA A 484 -7.02 -21.98 2.95
C ALA A 484 -5.62 -21.79 2.35
N HIS A 485 -5.52 -21.00 1.29
CA HIS A 485 -4.30 -20.66 0.57
C HIS A 485 -3.84 -19.20 0.75
N GLY A 486 -4.23 -18.55 1.86
CA GLY A 486 -3.67 -17.30 2.34
C GLY A 486 -4.39 -16.02 1.90
N VAL A 487 -5.50 -16.11 1.15
CA VAL A 487 -6.24 -14.91 0.73
C VAL A 487 -7.22 -14.49 1.83
N LEU A 488 -7.11 -13.25 2.28
CA LEU A 488 -8.07 -12.64 3.20
C LEU A 488 -9.24 -12.05 2.41
N ASP A 489 -10.46 -12.25 2.91
CA ASP A 489 -11.63 -11.54 2.41
C ASP A 489 -11.67 -10.08 2.91
N ALA A 490 -12.48 -9.22 2.28
CA ALA A 490 -12.58 -7.80 2.63
C ALA A 490 -12.94 -7.56 4.10
N SER A 491 -13.76 -8.44 4.69
CA SER A 491 -14.15 -8.34 6.10
C SER A 491 -12.96 -8.57 7.02
N ALA A 492 -12.11 -9.53 6.67
CA ALA A 492 -10.89 -9.83 7.41
C ALA A 492 -9.85 -8.73 7.25
N LEU A 493 -9.61 -8.27 6.02
CA LEU A 493 -8.70 -7.15 5.74
C LEU A 493 -9.12 -5.89 6.52
N ARG A 494 -10.40 -5.52 6.43
CA ARG A 494 -10.93 -4.40 7.21
C ARG A 494 -10.69 -4.55 8.71
N ALA A 495 -10.94 -5.73 9.27
CA ALA A 495 -10.72 -5.97 10.70
C ALA A 495 -9.26 -5.84 11.06
N VAL A 496 -8.34 -6.33 10.21
CA VAL A 496 -6.89 -6.20 10.39
C VAL A 496 -6.48 -4.74 10.34
N HIS A 497 -6.90 -3.98 9.34
CA HIS A 497 -6.54 -2.58 9.18
C HIS A 497 -6.97 -1.72 10.37
N LEU A 498 -8.22 -1.87 10.82
CA LEU A 498 -8.72 -1.14 12.00
C LEU A 498 -7.99 -1.54 13.29
N SER A 499 -7.66 -2.82 13.46
CA SER A 499 -6.90 -3.29 14.62
C SER A 499 -5.45 -2.80 14.55
N ALA A 500 -4.81 -2.81 13.40
CA ALA A 500 -3.45 -2.28 13.21
C ALA A 500 -3.38 -0.80 13.58
N ALA A 501 -4.27 0.01 13.00
CA ALA A 501 -4.31 1.45 13.25
C ALA A 501 -4.61 1.76 14.71
N GLY A 502 -5.73 1.25 15.24
CA GLY A 502 -6.22 1.60 16.58
C GLY A 502 -5.48 0.95 17.74
N GLU A 503 -5.08 -0.33 17.60
CA GLU A 503 -4.50 -1.09 18.72
C GLU A 503 -2.97 -1.09 18.74
N VAL A 504 -2.31 -0.81 17.60
CA VAL A 504 -0.84 -0.87 17.49
C VAL A 504 -0.24 0.47 17.11
N VAL A 505 -0.54 0.98 15.91
CA VAL A 505 0.16 2.15 15.35
C VAL A 505 -0.12 3.41 16.16
N ARG A 506 -1.40 3.76 16.36
CA ARG A 506 -1.77 4.98 17.11
C ARG A 506 -1.15 5.03 18.51
N PRO A 507 -1.21 3.99 19.36
CA PRO A 507 -0.56 4.02 20.67
C PRO A 507 0.97 4.19 20.61
N LEU A 508 1.64 3.58 19.62
CA LEU A 508 3.09 3.70 19.47
C LEU A 508 3.50 5.09 18.97
N LEU A 509 2.79 5.67 18.03
CA LEU A 509 3.03 7.03 17.56
C LEU A 509 2.83 8.03 18.69
N LEU A 510 1.71 7.94 19.42
CA LEU A 510 1.45 8.81 20.58
C LEU A 510 2.57 8.71 21.61
N ALA A 511 3.02 7.51 21.97
CA ALA A 511 4.12 7.33 22.93
C ALA A 511 5.43 7.90 22.40
N SER A 512 5.75 7.71 21.11
CA SER A 512 6.95 8.26 20.48
C SER A 512 6.96 9.79 20.52
N PHE A 513 5.87 10.44 20.12
CA PHE A 513 5.77 11.90 20.14
C PHE A 513 5.76 12.48 21.58
N GLN A 514 5.09 11.83 22.54
CA GLN A 514 5.06 12.27 23.93
C GLN A 514 6.42 12.20 24.61
N ASN A 515 7.22 11.14 24.36
CA ASN A 515 8.56 11.02 24.92
C ASN A 515 9.47 12.20 24.52
N HIS A 516 9.29 12.72 23.30
CA HIS A 516 10.09 13.84 22.80
C HIS A 516 9.45 15.22 23.02
N SER A 517 8.24 15.26 23.60
CA SER A 517 7.59 16.52 24.02
C SER A 517 7.94 16.93 25.44
N ALA A 518 8.28 15.99 26.31
CA ALA A 518 8.57 16.22 27.73
C ALA A 518 9.93 16.89 28.03
N GLU A 519 10.81 17.01 27.03
CA GLU A 519 12.12 17.68 27.16
C GLU A 519 12.04 19.21 27.05
N LEU A 520 10.82 19.79 27.04
CA LEU A 520 10.56 21.21 26.82
C LEU A 520 10.08 21.97 28.10
N VAL A 521 10.20 21.36 29.30
CA VAL A 521 9.86 22.03 30.59
C VAL A 521 11.10 22.30 31.41
#